data_b7287d976419c87362281fb4f8c30e70
#
_entry.id   b7287d976419c87362281fb4f8c30e70
#
_cell.length_a   1.000
_cell.length_b   1.000
_cell.length_c   1.000
_cell.angle_alpha   90.00
_cell.angle_beta   90.00
_cell.angle_gamma   90.00
#
_symmetry.space_group_name_H-M   'P 1'
#
loop_
_entity.id
_entity.type
_entity.pdbx_description
1 polymer ?
#
loop_
_entity_poly.entity_id
_entity_poly.type
_entity_poly.pdbx_seq_one_letter_code
_entity_poly.pdbx_strand_id
1 'polypeptide(L)'
;MRSKHLLLSLALLGLAACATPTAYAPAADEHGAGYSDQRLATNRYRVSFVGNAATRRDTVENFLLLRAAEVTRDAGYQWFEFDTRNTESKTTYHTDFADYPGFGPGYGWYWHSWAYDPWDPYWRSGATTFPTTSYQAYAEIILLTPEQAKGDAHALQASDVIARLGPQAAPPPAR
;
A
#
# COMPACT_ATOMS: atom_id res chain seq x y z
N MET A 1 -27.48 4.51 41.06
CA MET A 1 -26.25 3.73 40.82
C MET A 1 -26.22 2.97 39.47
N ARG A 2 -27.09 3.30 38.50
CA ARG A 2 -27.21 2.60 37.19
C ARG A 2 -26.48 3.30 36.04
N SER A 3 -25.97 4.50 36.22
CA SER A 3 -25.40 5.34 35.16
C SER A 3 -23.90 5.12 34.89
N LYS A 4 -23.16 4.54 35.84
CA LYS A 4 -21.70 4.34 35.71
C LYS A 4 -21.29 3.13 34.88
N HIS A 5 -22.17 2.14 34.73
CA HIS A 5 -21.87 0.93 33.93
C HIS A 5 -22.13 1.12 32.44
N LEU A 6 -22.92 2.11 32.03
CA LEU A 6 -23.22 2.40 30.62
C LEU A 6 -22.06 3.06 29.90
N LEU A 7 -21.25 3.87 30.63
CA LEU A 7 -20.08 4.54 30.04
C LEU A 7 -18.86 3.62 29.86
N LEU A 8 -18.78 2.56 30.65
CA LEU A 8 -17.67 1.60 30.56
C LEU A 8 -17.83 0.65 29.37
N SER A 9 -19.07 0.37 28.94
CA SER A 9 -19.34 -0.52 27.81
C SER A 9 -19.07 0.11 26.43
N LEU A 10 -19.03 1.43 26.34
CA LEU A 10 -18.80 2.15 25.08
C LEU A 10 -17.30 2.27 24.74
N ALA A 11 -16.43 2.13 25.73
CA ALA A 11 -14.97 2.27 25.54
C ALA A 11 -14.28 1.00 24.96
N LEU A 12 -14.96 -0.16 24.93
CA LEU A 12 -14.37 -1.43 24.45
C LEU A 12 -14.58 -1.71 22.95
N LEU A 13 -15.35 -0.89 22.22
CA LEU A 13 -15.62 -1.11 20.79
C LEU A 13 -14.56 -0.53 19.84
N GLY A 14 -13.48 0.07 20.35
CA GLY A 14 -12.51 0.84 19.56
C GLY A 14 -11.25 0.10 19.13
N LEU A 15 -11.03 -1.17 19.45
CA LEU A 15 -9.71 -1.82 19.33
C LEU A 15 -9.57 -2.91 18.26
N ALA A 16 -10.50 -3.05 17.36
CA ALA A 16 -10.31 -3.90 16.18
C ALA A 16 -9.82 -3.05 14.99
N ALA A 17 -8.66 -2.40 15.11
CA ALA A 17 -7.94 -1.89 13.95
C ALA A 17 -7.29 -3.08 13.21
N CYS A 18 -8.11 -3.94 12.60
CA CYS A 18 -7.61 -4.87 11.59
C CYS A 18 -6.97 -4.03 10.49
N ALA A 19 -5.68 -4.26 10.20
CA ALA A 19 -5.02 -3.63 9.08
C ALA A 19 -5.81 -3.94 7.80
N THR A 20 -6.50 -2.94 7.26
CA THR A 20 -7.26 -3.09 6.02
C THR A 20 -6.33 -2.87 4.83
N PRO A 21 -6.46 -3.65 3.74
CA PRO A 21 -5.76 -3.39 2.49
C PRO A 21 -6.02 -1.96 2.00
N THR A 22 -5.05 -1.40 1.28
CA THR A 22 -5.20 -0.08 0.65
C THR A 22 -6.40 -0.07 -0.28
N ALA A 23 -7.32 0.85 -0.05
CA ALA A 23 -8.46 1.06 -0.94
C ALA A 23 -8.01 1.63 -2.29
N TYR A 24 -8.79 1.38 -3.34
CA TYR A 24 -8.58 2.02 -4.62
C TYR A 24 -9.05 3.48 -4.57
N ALA A 25 -8.13 4.38 -4.24
CA ALA A 25 -8.38 5.81 -4.08
C ALA A 25 -7.13 6.61 -4.48
N PRO A 26 -7.25 7.91 -4.80
CA PRO A 26 -6.09 8.76 -5.03
C PRO A 26 -5.16 8.75 -3.81
N ALA A 27 -3.86 8.69 -4.04
CA ALA A 27 -2.87 8.89 -2.98
C ALA A 27 -2.97 10.33 -2.43
N ALA A 28 -2.85 10.48 -1.13
CA ALA A 28 -2.93 11.80 -0.47
C ALA A 28 -1.71 12.67 -0.76
N ASP A 29 -0.57 12.04 -1.04
CA ASP A 29 0.70 12.68 -1.41
C ASP A 29 1.51 11.73 -2.32
N GLU A 30 2.67 12.18 -2.80
CA GLU A 30 3.53 11.44 -3.75
C GLU A 30 4.02 10.09 -3.24
N HIS A 31 4.00 9.86 -1.92
CA HIS A 31 4.47 8.63 -1.27
C HIS A 31 3.33 7.90 -0.55
N GLY A 32 2.12 8.45 -0.61
CA GLY A 32 0.93 7.92 0.05
C GLY A 32 0.41 6.63 -0.57
N ALA A 33 -0.30 5.85 0.23
CA ALA A 33 -1.00 4.66 -0.26
C ALA A 33 -2.17 5.07 -1.18
N GLY A 34 -2.33 4.34 -2.29
CA GLY A 34 -3.32 4.65 -3.31
C GLY A 34 -2.71 4.78 -4.71
N TYR A 35 -3.49 5.29 -5.66
CA TYR A 35 -3.03 5.52 -7.02
C TYR A 35 -2.56 6.97 -7.25
N SER A 36 -1.61 7.12 -8.16
CA SER A 36 -1.26 8.42 -8.75
C SER A 36 -1.00 8.26 -10.25
N ASP A 37 -1.15 9.35 -10.98
CA ASP A 37 -0.82 9.43 -12.40
C ASP A 37 -0.22 10.78 -12.75
N GLN A 38 0.68 10.77 -13.72
CA GLN A 38 1.36 11.95 -14.24
C GLN A 38 1.40 11.89 -15.77
N ARG A 39 0.95 12.94 -16.42
CA ARG A 39 1.10 13.08 -17.86
C ARG A 39 2.55 13.44 -18.22
N LEU A 40 3.21 12.60 -19.02
CA LEU A 40 4.59 12.81 -19.47
C LEU A 40 4.65 13.45 -20.87
N ALA A 41 3.70 13.08 -21.75
CA ALA A 41 3.60 13.61 -23.09
C ALA A 41 2.12 13.57 -23.54
N THR A 42 1.82 13.95 -24.79
CA THR A 42 0.46 14.01 -25.31
C THR A 42 -0.28 12.67 -25.15
N ASN A 43 0.41 11.56 -25.41
CA ASN A 43 -0.16 10.21 -25.34
C ASN A 43 0.63 9.28 -24.40
N ARG A 44 1.43 9.82 -23.45
CA ARG A 44 2.23 9.05 -22.52
C ARG A 44 1.93 9.48 -21.08
N TYR A 45 1.67 8.52 -20.23
CA TYR A 45 1.43 8.73 -18.80
C TYR A 45 2.28 7.77 -17.98
N ARG A 46 2.69 8.22 -16.79
CA ARG A 46 3.16 7.38 -15.71
C ARG A 46 2.02 7.16 -14.76
N VAL A 47 1.78 5.92 -14.40
CA VAL A 47 0.78 5.51 -13.41
C VAL A 47 1.44 4.72 -12.30
N SER A 48 0.95 4.85 -11.06
CA SER A 48 1.46 4.08 -9.94
C SER A 48 0.35 3.70 -8.97
N PHE A 49 0.59 2.64 -8.20
CA PHE A 49 -0.22 2.25 -7.05
C PHE A 49 0.66 1.79 -5.90
N VAL A 50 0.44 2.36 -4.71
CA VAL A 50 1.17 2.03 -3.49
C VAL A 50 0.23 1.30 -2.53
N GLY A 51 0.56 0.07 -2.19
CA GLY A 51 -0.15 -0.74 -1.21
C GLY A 51 0.51 -0.66 0.17
N ASN A 52 -0.28 -0.85 1.23
CA ASN A 52 0.24 -1.07 2.58
C ASN A 52 0.60 -2.56 2.80
N ALA A 53 1.06 -2.90 4.01
CA ALA A 53 1.46 -4.27 4.35
C ALA A 53 0.32 -5.30 4.30
N ALA A 54 -0.94 -4.87 4.37
CA ALA A 54 -2.10 -5.75 4.24
C ALA A 54 -2.53 -5.93 2.77
N THR A 55 -1.95 -5.17 1.83
CA THR A 55 -2.31 -5.21 0.41
C THR A 55 -1.44 -6.23 -0.32
N ARG A 56 -2.07 -7.21 -0.93
CA ARG A 56 -1.38 -8.26 -1.69
C ARG A 56 -0.77 -7.68 -2.96
N ARG A 57 0.30 -8.32 -3.43
CA ARG A 57 1.01 -7.94 -4.65
C ARG A 57 0.09 -7.95 -5.88
N ASP A 58 -0.74 -8.99 -6.03
CA ASP A 58 -1.68 -9.11 -7.15
C ASP A 58 -2.73 -8.00 -7.15
N THR A 59 -3.19 -7.56 -5.97
CA THR A 59 -4.09 -6.43 -5.81
C THR A 59 -3.43 -5.12 -6.26
N VAL A 60 -2.17 -4.90 -5.88
CA VAL A 60 -1.39 -3.72 -6.30
C VAL A 60 -1.24 -3.66 -7.82
N GLU A 61 -0.89 -4.80 -8.44
CA GLU A 61 -0.74 -4.91 -9.90
C GLU A 61 -2.08 -4.74 -10.64
N ASN A 62 -3.17 -5.30 -10.12
CA ASN A 62 -4.51 -5.12 -10.68
C ASN A 62 -4.99 -3.68 -10.60
N PHE A 63 -4.73 -3.01 -9.48
CA PHE A 63 -5.12 -1.61 -9.31
C PHE A 63 -4.28 -0.66 -10.16
N LEU A 64 -2.99 -0.95 -10.37
CA LEU A 64 -2.18 -0.25 -11.36
C LEU A 64 -2.79 -0.39 -12.76
N LEU A 65 -3.12 -1.61 -13.18
CA LEU A 65 -3.73 -1.88 -14.49
C LEU A 65 -5.09 -1.19 -14.66
N LEU A 66 -5.91 -1.20 -13.62
CA LEU A 66 -7.18 -0.48 -13.61
C LEU A 66 -6.96 1.02 -13.81
N ARG A 67 -6.01 1.63 -13.07
CA ARG A 67 -5.72 3.07 -13.21
C ARG A 67 -5.20 3.42 -14.59
N ALA A 68 -4.36 2.58 -15.19
CA ALA A 68 -3.92 2.75 -16.57
C ALA A 68 -5.09 2.82 -17.58
N ALA A 69 -6.07 1.93 -17.42
CA ALA A 69 -7.25 1.91 -18.26
C ALA A 69 -8.16 3.12 -18.05
N GLU A 70 -8.34 3.57 -16.80
CA GLU A 70 -9.12 4.79 -16.50
C GLU A 70 -8.47 6.03 -17.09
N VAL A 71 -7.15 6.23 -16.90
CA VAL A 71 -6.38 7.33 -17.49
C VAL A 71 -6.50 7.33 -19.01
N THR A 72 -6.46 6.15 -19.63
CA THR A 72 -6.63 6.00 -21.08
C THR A 72 -7.98 6.52 -21.55
N ARG A 73 -9.05 6.10 -20.89
CA ARG A 73 -10.41 6.53 -21.18
C ARG A 73 -10.61 8.03 -20.92
N ASP A 74 -10.11 8.51 -19.78
CA ASP A 74 -10.25 9.92 -19.37
C ASP A 74 -9.49 10.86 -20.31
N ALA A 75 -8.40 10.38 -20.94
CA ALA A 75 -7.67 11.09 -21.99
C ALA A 75 -8.33 10.99 -23.39
N GLY A 76 -9.47 10.31 -23.51
CA GLY A 76 -10.21 10.16 -24.77
C GLY A 76 -9.73 9.06 -25.70
N TYR A 77 -8.86 8.18 -25.22
CA TYR A 77 -8.38 7.02 -25.96
C TYR A 77 -9.14 5.75 -25.56
N GLN A 78 -9.05 4.72 -26.40
CA GLN A 78 -9.70 3.43 -26.16
C GLN A 78 -8.70 2.31 -25.87
N TRP A 79 -7.44 2.49 -26.27
CA TRP A 79 -6.39 1.48 -26.21
C TRP A 79 -5.13 2.05 -25.57
N PHE A 80 -4.39 1.19 -24.90
CA PHE A 80 -3.07 1.51 -24.36
C PHE A 80 -2.17 0.28 -24.36
N GLU A 81 -0.88 0.51 -24.27
CA GLU A 81 0.13 -0.51 -24.01
C GLU A 81 1.04 -0.07 -22.89
N PHE A 82 1.71 -1.03 -22.25
CA PHE A 82 2.76 -0.76 -21.29
C PHE A 82 4.10 -0.61 -22.01
N ASP A 83 4.73 0.57 -21.93
CA ASP A 83 6.11 0.78 -22.36
C ASP A 83 7.08 0.21 -21.32
N THR A 84 6.87 0.51 -20.05
CA THR A 84 7.60 -0.06 -18.92
C THR A 84 6.64 -0.43 -17.81
N ARG A 85 6.95 -1.50 -17.08
CA ARG A 85 6.19 -1.91 -15.89
C ARG A 85 7.12 -2.55 -14.87
N ASN A 86 7.01 -2.13 -13.63
CA ASN A 86 7.75 -2.71 -12.51
C ASN A 86 6.89 -2.80 -11.25
N THR A 87 7.17 -3.79 -10.42
CA THR A 87 6.57 -3.95 -9.09
C THR A 87 7.69 -4.18 -8.09
N GLU A 88 7.80 -3.27 -7.13
CA GLU A 88 8.80 -3.31 -6.08
C GLU A 88 8.19 -3.77 -4.75
N SER A 89 8.98 -4.47 -3.96
CA SER A 89 8.65 -4.80 -2.59
C SER A 89 9.56 -4.02 -1.64
N LYS A 90 8.95 -3.38 -0.63
CA LYS A 90 9.66 -2.73 0.47
C LYS A 90 9.43 -3.53 1.74
N THR A 91 10.49 -4.14 2.26
CA THR A 91 10.44 -4.82 3.57
C THR A 91 11.02 -3.91 4.62
N THR A 92 10.21 -3.60 5.63
CA THR A 92 10.61 -2.83 6.82
C THR A 92 10.65 -3.78 8.01
N TYR A 93 11.72 -3.73 8.77
CA TYR A 93 11.86 -4.53 9.99
C TYR A 93 11.47 -3.66 11.19
N HIS A 94 10.44 -4.09 11.91
CA HIS A 94 10.06 -3.50 13.20
C HIS A 94 10.65 -4.38 14.29
N THR A 95 11.47 -3.78 15.15
CA THR A 95 12.01 -4.46 16.33
C THR A 95 11.27 -3.90 17.53
N ASP A 96 10.43 -4.73 18.13
CA ASP A 96 9.76 -4.41 19.38
C ASP A 96 10.67 -4.86 20.53
N PHE A 97 11.13 -3.89 21.31
CA PHE A 97 11.74 -4.17 22.59
C PHE A 97 10.60 -4.33 23.58
N ALA A 98 10.48 -5.53 24.17
CA ALA A 98 9.51 -5.73 25.23
C ALA A 98 9.75 -4.69 26.33
N ASP A 99 8.72 -3.87 26.62
CA ASP A 99 8.75 -2.92 27.73
C ASP A 99 9.02 -3.69 29.03
N TYR A 100 10.25 -3.66 29.47
CA TYR A 100 10.60 -4.13 30.82
C TYR A 100 10.05 -3.09 31.81
N PRO A 101 9.11 -3.44 32.71
CA PRO A 101 8.60 -2.52 33.69
C PRO A 101 9.74 -2.16 34.67
N GLY A 102 10.35 -1.00 34.45
CA GLY A 102 11.46 -0.51 35.28
C GLY A 102 12.39 0.50 34.60
N PHE A 103 12.34 0.63 33.29
CA PHE A 103 13.15 1.60 32.55
C PHE A 103 12.26 2.66 31.90
N GLY A 104 11.96 3.71 32.67
CA GLY A 104 11.33 4.91 32.12
C GLY A 104 12.27 5.68 31.17
N PRO A 105 11.75 6.59 30.31
CA PRO A 105 12.49 7.25 29.23
C PRO A 105 13.70 8.12 29.66
N GLY A 106 14.01 8.21 30.93
CA GLY A 106 15.07 9.07 31.47
C GLY A 106 16.34 8.35 31.94
N TYR A 107 16.31 7.05 32.10
CA TYR A 107 17.45 6.30 32.68
C TYR A 107 18.33 5.56 31.67
N GLY A 108 17.88 5.36 30.44
CA GLY A 108 18.60 4.60 29.41
C GLY A 108 19.91 5.20 28.95
N TRP A 109 20.11 6.49 29.11
CA TRP A 109 21.26 7.20 28.54
C TRP A 109 22.56 7.06 29.37
N TYR A 110 22.46 6.89 30.71
CA TYR A 110 23.64 6.85 31.58
C TYR A 110 24.30 5.47 31.74
N TRP A 111 23.58 4.38 31.43
CA TRP A 111 24.06 3.02 31.65
C TRP A 111 24.61 2.33 30.39
N HIS A 112 24.44 2.90 29.22
CA HIS A 112 24.92 2.30 27.97
C HIS A 112 26.43 2.35 27.75
N SER A 113 27.18 3.07 28.57
CA SER A 113 28.60 3.32 28.28
C SER A 113 29.58 2.28 28.87
N TRP A 114 29.17 1.46 29.81
CA TRP A 114 30.07 0.48 30.39
C TRP A 114 29.49 -0.91 30.75
N ALA A 115 28.20 -1.12 30.50
CA ALA A 115 27.52 -2.40 30.65
C ALA A 115 27.38 -3.18 29.33
N TYR A 116 28.21 -2.88 28.33
CA TYR A 116 28.26 -3.65 27.11
C TYR A 116 29.07 -4.92 27.33
N ASP A 117 28.46 -5.93 27.96
CA ASP A 117 28.98 -7.30 27.98
C ASP A 117 28.43 -8.05 26.75
N PRO A 118 29.27 -8.33 25.72
CA PRO A 118 28.83 -9.03 24.52
C PRO A 118 28.48 -10.51 24.79
N TRP A 119 28.66 -10.97 26.02
CA TRP A 119 28.41 -12.36 26.45
C TRP A 119 27.17 -12.50 27.34
N ASP A 120 26.41 -11.42 27.60
CA ASP A 120 25.19 -11.51 28.41
C ASP A 120 24.03 -12.07 27.54
N PRO A 121 23.59 -13.33 27.80
CA PRO A 121 22.49 -13.95 27.03
C PRO A 121 21.12 -13.30 27.30
N TYR A 122 20.98 -12.46 28.33
CA TYR A 122 19.72 -11.80 28.68
C TYR A 122 19.34 -10.69 27.70
N TRP A 123 20.28 -10.05 27.02
CA TRP A 123 19.99 -8.99 26.05
C TRP A 123 19.46 -9.50 24.70
N ARG A 124 19.60 -10.79 24.43
CA ARG A 124 19.14 -11.42 23.18
C ARG A 124 17.69 -11.90 23.22
N SER A 125 17.07 -12.01 24.38
CA SER A 125 15.77 -12.68 24.54
C SER A 125 14.55 -11.76 24.49
N GLY A 126 14.72 -10.43 24.39
CA GLY A 126 13.61 -9.47 24.46
C GLY A 126 13.28 -8.72 23.18
N ALA A 127 14.08 -8.84 22.12
CA ALA A 127 13.82 -8.15 20.87
C ALA A 127 13.19 -9.10 19.85
N THR A 128 11.93 -8.89 19.52
CA THR A 128 11.27 -9.63 18.47
C THR A 128 11.21 -8.74 17.22
N THR A 129 11.86 -9.17 16.14
CA THR A 129 11.87 -8.45 14.88
C THR A 129 10.85 -9.05 13.94
N PHE A 130 9.88 -8.26 13.51
CA PHE A 130 8.85 -8.65 12.56
C PHE A 130 9.10 -7.96 11.21
N PRO A 131 9.27 -8.72 10.12
CA PRO A 131 9.32 -8.13 8.78
C PRO A 131 7.92 -7.73 8.34
N THR A 132 7.79 -6.50 7.87
CA THR A 132 6.58 -6.00 7.22
C THR A 132 6.89 -5.68 5.77
N THR A 133 6.23 -6.36 4.83
CA THR A 133 6.44 -6.16 3.40
C THR A 133 5.25 -5.43 2.79
N SER A 134 5.50 -4.35 2.07
CA SER A 134 4.52 -3.64 1.25
C SER A 134 4.95 -3.67 -0.22
N TYR A 135 3.99 -3.51 -1.13
CA TYR A 135 4.23 -3.53 -2.57
C TYR A 135 3.87 -2.18 -3.18
N GLN A 136 4.68 -1.75 -4.15
CA GLN A 136 4.42 -0.62 -5.00
C GLN A 136 4.61 -1.04 -6.45
N ALA A 137 3.66 -0.71 -7.32
CA ALA A 137 3.77 -0.90 -8.75
C ALA A 137 3.73 0.44 -9.48
N TYR A 138 4.52 0.56 -10.53
CA TYR A 138 4.49 1.70 -11.44
C TYR A 138 4.68 1.25 -12.88
N ALA A 139 4.14 2.04 -13.80
CA ALA A 139 4.27 1.79 -15.23
C ALA A 139 4.24 3.10 -16.00
N GLU A 140 4.91 3.11 -17.15
CA GLU A 140 4.64 4.08 -18.21
C GLU A 140 3.77 3.42 -19.27
N ILE A 141 2.70 4.13 -19.66
CA ILE A 141 1.75 3.68 -20.67
C ILE A 141 1.77 4.62 -21.87
N ILE A 142 1.58 4.03 -23.03
CA ILE A 142 1.37 4.74 -24.28
C ILE A 142 -0.09 4.55 -24.69
N LEU A 143 -0.79 5.66 -24.89
CA LEU A 143 -2.17 5.66 -25.35
C LEU A 143 -2.19 5.50 -26.88
N LEU A 144 -3.01 4.58 -27.37
CA LEU A 144 -3.05 4.20 -28.77
C LEU A 144 -4.38 4.58 -29.42
N THR A 145 -4.29 5.02 -30.69
CA THR A 145 -5.48 5.11 -31.55
C THR A 145 -5.92 3.70 -31.98
N PRO A 146 -7.17 3.51 -32.46
CA PRO A 146 -7.61 2.21 -32.95
C PRO A 146 -6.73 1.66 -34.09
N GLU A 147 -6.17 2.54 -34.92
CA GLU A 147 -5.29 2.15 -36.02
C GLU A 147 -3.94 1.62 -35.50
N GLN A 148 -3.39 2.26 -34.46
CA GLN A 148 -2.14 1.83 -33.81
C GLN A 148 -2.31 0.51 -33.06
N ALA A 149 -3.45 0.35 -32.38
CA ALA A 149 -3.77 -0.88 -31.65
C ALA A 149 -4.03 -2.08 -32.57
N LYS A 150 -4.36 -1.85 -33.85
CA LYS A 150 -4.69 -2.90 -34.79
C LYS A 150 -3.43 -3.70 -35.16
N GLY A 151 -3.42 -4.96 -34.72
CA GLY A 151 -2.30 -5.87 -34.97
C GLY A 151 -1.19 -5.82 -33.89
N ASP A 152 -1.34 -4.99 -32.88
CA ASP A 152 -0.48 -4.96 -31.73
C ASP A 152 -0.97 -5.96 -30.67
N ALA A 153 -0.18 -7.02 -30.44
CA ALA A 153 -0.50 -8.06 -29.45
C ALA A 153 -0.41 -7.57 -27.97
N HIS A 154 0.19 -6.42 -27.73
CA HIS A 154 0.35 -5.81 -26.41
C HIS A 154 -0.70 -4.75 -26.11
N ALA A 155 -1.47 -4.33 -27.12
CA ALA A 155 -2.53 -3.36 -26.96
C ALA A 155 -3.68 -3.91 -26.09
N LEU A 156 -4.01 -3.19 -25.04
CA LEU A 156 -5.10 -3.50 -24.13
C LEU A 156 -6.27 -2.54 -24.35
N GLN A 157 -7.49 -3.07 -24.38
CA GLN A 157 -8.68 -2.25 -24.48
C GLN A 157 -9.10 -1.77 -23.08
N ALA A 158 -9.16 -0.46 -22.89
CA ALA A 158 -9.43 0.15 -21.58
C ALA A 158 -10.79 -0.27 -21.00
N SER A 159 -11.84 -0.34 -21.84
CA SER A 159 -13.17 -0.79 -21.41
C SER A 159 -13.18 -2.21 -20.85
N ASP A 160 -12.43 -3.12 -21.45
CA ASP A 160 -12.37 -4.52 -21.03
C ASP A 160 -11.66 -4.67 -19.69
N VAL A 161 -10.58 -3.91 -19.48
CA VAL A 161 -9.86 -3.87 -18.22
C VAL A 161 -10.76 -3.33 -17.11
N ILE A 162 -11.45 -2.20 -17.36
CA ILE A 162 -12.36 -1.58 -16.39
C ILE A 162 -13.52 -2.52 -16.05
N ALA A 163 -14.12 -3.18 -17.03
CA ALA A 163 -15.20 -4.12 -16.79
C ALA A 163 -14.79 -5.30 -15.90
N ARG A 164 -13.53 -5.77 -16.02
CA ARG A 164 -13.03 -6.93 -15.26
C ARG A 164 -12.51 -6.56 -13.87
N LEU A 165 -11.81 -5.43 -13.73
CA LEU A 165 -11.14 -5.04 -12.51
C LEU A 165 -11.92 -4.02 -11.68
N GLY A 166 -12.76 -3.20 -12.29
CA GLY A 166 -13.57 -2.21 -11.59
C GLY A 166 -14.37 -2.76 -10.41
N PRO A 167 -15.05 -3.92 -10.52
CA PRO A 167 -15.73 -4.52 -9.37
C PRO A 167 -14.83 -4.84 -8.17
N GLN A 168 -13.54 -5.10 -8.38
CA GLN A 168 -12.58 -5.37 -7.29
C GLN A 168 -12.15 -4.09 -6.55
N ALA A 169 -12.28 -2.94 -7.21
CA ALA A 169 -11.95 -1.63 -6.65
C ALA A 169 -13.12 -1.02 -5.84
N ALA A 170 -14.32 -1.59 -5.96
CA ALA A 170 -15.49 -1.11 -5.21
C ALA A 170 -15.29 -1.36 -3.70
N PRO A 171 -15.63 -0.40 -2.82
CA PRO A 171 -15.60 -0.63 -1.39
C PRO A 171 -16.53 -1.79 -1.03
N PRO A 172 -16.17 -2.62 -0.03
CA PRO A 172 -17.06 -3.70 0.41
C PRO A 172 -18.40 -3.12 0.85
N PRO A 173 -19.51 -3.85 0.62
CA PRO A 173 -20.83 -3.39 1.04
C PRO A 173 -20.84 -3.11 2.53
N ALA A 174 -21.40 -1.97 2.94
CA ALA A 174 -21.59 -1.63 4.34
C ALA A 174 -22.40 -2.75 5.03
N ARG A 175 -21.87 -3.29 6.12
CA ARG A 175 -22.53 -4.30 6.95
C ARG A 175 -23.43 -3.63 7.97
#